data_ec372f96e69e115a6d8db5f0f31acbc4
#
_entry.id   ec372f96e69e115a6d8db5f0f31acbc4
#
_cell.length_a   1.000
_cell.length_b   1.000
_cell.length_c   1.000
_cell.angle_alpha   90.00
_cell.angle_beta   90.00
_cell.angle_gamma   90.00
#
_symmetry.space_group_name_H-M   'P 1'
#
loop_
_entity.id
_entity.type
_entity.pdbx_description
1 polymer ?
#
loop_
_entity_poly.entity_id
_entity_poly.type
_entity_poly.pdbx_seq_one_letter_code
_entity_poly.pdbx_strand_id
1 'polypeptide(L)'
;MRNLFLTAIALFGFSFMAQAQDISKNALGLRIGDNDGFGMEVSYQRGLSKNNRLELDLGWRSNNHVDAFKLVGTYQWVWNIEGGFNWYAGVGAGVGSWSYNHHGVKDSGSFALVAGQIGIEYNFREAPIQLSLDIRPELYFNDDYKDDIGPDIALGIRYRF
;
A
#
# COMPACT_ATOMS: atom_id res chain seq x y z
N MET A 1 35.07 12.94 2.24
CA MET A 1 33.79 13.60 2.03
C MET A 1 32.65 12.59 1.83
N ARG A 2 32.80 11.54 1.00
CA ARG A 2 31.73 10.51 0.76
C ARG A 2 31.31 9.74 2.02
N ASN A 3 32.26 9.42 2.90
CA ASN A 3 31.97 8.68 4.16
C ASN A 3 31.31 9.57 5.22
N LEU A 4 31.58 10.88 5.21
CA LEU A 4 30.95 11.84 6.12
C LEU A 4 29.46 12.02 5.78
N PHE A 5 29.12 11.97 4.49
CA PHE A 5 27.73 12.07 4.02
C PHE A 5 26.89 10.85 4.40
N LEU A 6 27.48 9.66 4.29
CA LEU A 6 26.83 8.41 4.70
C LEU A 6 26.64 8.33 6.22
N THR A 7 27.61 8.83 7.00
CA THR A 7 27.52 8.88 8.46
C THR A 7 26.47 9.91 8.92
N ALA A 8 26.35 11.04 8.23
CA ALA A 8 25.33 12.04 8.51
C ALA A 8 23.92 11.51 8.20
N ILE A 9 23.74 10.77 7.10
CA ILE A 9 22.45 10.13 6.76
C ILE A 9 22.10 9.05 7.80
N ALA A 10 23.05 8.25 8.27
CA ALA A 10 22.85 7.25 9.29
C ALA A 10 22.49 7.89 10.65
N LEU A 11 23.14 8.98 11.04
CA LEU A 11 22.84 9.71 12.29
C LEU A 11 21.49 10.42 12.25
N PHE A 12 21.09 10.96 11.08
CA PHE A 12 19.77 11.55 10.91
C PHE A 12 18.66 10.50 11.00
N GLY A 13 18.88 9.28 10.48
CA GLY A 13 17.94 8.17 10.57
C GLY A 13 17.69 7.67 12.00
N PHE A 14 18.65 7.81 12.92
CA PHE A 14 18.52 7.36 14.31
C PHE A 14 17.85 8.38 15.24
N SER A 15 17.76 9.66 14.86
CA SER A 15 17.24 10.72 15.74
C SER A 15 15.71 10.74 15.85
N PHE A 16 14.97 9.94 15.04
CA PHE A 16 13.51 9.89 15.04
C PHE A 16 12.91 8.76 15.88
N MET A 17 13.72 8.08 16.71
CA MET A 17 13.27 6.87 17.43
C MET A 17 12.54 7.10 18.76
N ALA A 18 12.18 8.33 19.14
CA ALA A 18 11.72 8.60 20.51
C ALA A 18 10.39 9.37 20.59
N GLN A 19 9.37 8.99 19.82
CA GLN A 19 7.99 9.37 20.16
C GLN A 19 7.10 8.13 20.11
N ALA A 20 6.34 7.91 21.18
CA ALA A 20 5.38 6.82 21.26
C ALA A 20 4.32 7.03 20.17
N GLN A 21 4.47 6.29 19.11
CA GLN A 21 3.57 6.32 17.96
C GLN A 21 2.39 5.42 18.29
N ASP A 22 1.21 5.98 18.32
CA ASP A 22 0.00 5.22 18.58
C ASP A 22 -0.58 4.76 17.23
N ILE A 23 -0.01 3.65 16.71
CA ILE A 23 -0.59 2.95 15.57
C ILE A 23 -1.92 2.37 16.03
N SER A 24 -3.00 2.73 15.35
CA SER A 24 -4.33 2.19 15.63
C SER A 24 -4.31 0.67 15.54
N LYS A 25 -5.01 0.02 16.46
CA LYS A 25 -5.10 -1.45 16.47
C LYS A 25 -5.71 -1.96 15.17
N ASN A 26 -6.73 -1.26 14.68
CA ASN A 26 -7.36 -1.55 13.40
C ASN A 26 -7.65 -0.25 12.65
N ALA A 27 -7.62 -0.30 11.33
CA ALA A 27 -8.17 0.74 10.48
C ALA A 27 -8.77 0.09 9.22
N LEU A 28 -9.94 0.55 8.81
CA LEU A 28 -10.64 0.04 7.63
C LEU A 28 -11.10 1.21 6.78
N GLY A 29 -10.92 1.10 5.47
CA GLY A 29 -11.34 2.15 4.55
C GLY A 29 -11.08 1.82 3.10
N LEU A 30 -10.77 2.83 2.34
CA LEU A 30 -10.54 2.77 0.92
C LEU A 30 -9.16 3.32 0.56
N ARG A 31 -8.54 2.70 -0.42
CA ARG A 31 -7.36 3.17 -1.12
C ARG A 31 -7.74 3.40 -2.58
N ILE A 32 -7.55 4.62 -3.08
CA ILE A 32 -8.01 5.06 -4.39
C ILE A 32 -6.78 5.46 -5.20
N GLY A 33 -6.47 4.68 -6.21
CA GLY A 33 -5.42 4.88 -7.21
C GLY A 33 -5.91 4.34 -8.55
N ASP A 34 -5.21 4.59 -9.63
CA ASP A 34 -5.67 4.14 -10.96
C ASP A 34 -4.55 3.60 -11.85
N ASN A 35 -3.30 3.65 -11.40
CA ASN A 35 -2.18 3.27 -12.25
C ASN A 35 -2.04 1.76 -12.44
N ASP A 36 -2.61 0.97 -11.55
CA ASP A 36 -2.64 -0.50 -11.64
C ASP A 36 -3.89 -1.05 -12.35
N GLY A 37 -4.85 -0.15 -12.66
CA GLY A 37 -6.09 -0.48 -13.35
C GLY A 37 -7.22 -0.99 -12.46
N PHE A 38 -7.03 -1.05 -11.12
CA PHE A 38 -8.09 -1.46 -10.18
C PHE A 38 -8.90 -0.28 -9.65
N GLY A 39 -8.35 0.93 -9.65
CA GLY A 39 -9.02 2.18 -9.31
C GLY A 39 -9.29 2.34 -7.82
N MET A 40 -10.05 1.44 -7.21
CA MET A 40 -10.41 1.48 -5.79
C MET A 40 -10.20 0.11 -5.15
N GLU A 41 -9.56 0.14 -3.97
CA GLU A 41 -9.32 -1.04 -3.15
C GLU A 41 -9.95 -0.83 -1.76
N VAL A 42 -10.53 -1.87 -1.18
CA VAL A 42 -10.83 -1.92 0.26
C VAL A 42 -9.53 -2.19 0.99
N SER A 43 -9.20 -1.33 1.93
CA SER A 43 -7.94 -1.34 2.65
C SER A 43 -8.18 -1.56 4.14
N TYR A 44 -7.55 -2.59 4.69
CA TYR A 44 -7.57 -2.89 6.11
C TYR A 44 -6.16 -2.88 6.69
N GLN A 45 -5.98 -2.18 7.80
CA GLN A 45 -4.71 -2.14 8.53
C GLN A 45 -4.87 -2.76 9.91
N ARG A 46 -3.88 -3.58 10.31
CA ARG A 46 -3.75 -4.18 11.63
C ARG A 46 -2.44 -3.78 12.26
N GLY A 47 -2.47 -3.04 13.37
CA GLY A 47 -1.31 -2.76 14.20
C GLY A 47 -0.76 -4.04 14.83
N LEU A 48 0.51 -4.32 14.60
CA LEU A 48 1.22 -5.49 15.12
C LEU A 48 2.10 -5.12 16.31
N SER A 49 2.67 -3.93 16.27
CA SER A 49 3.51 -3.38 17.34
C SER A 49 3.40 -1.85 17.37
N LYS A 50 4.23 -1.19 18.16
CA LYS A 50 4.24 0.28 18.23
C LYS A 50 4.58 0.96 16.90
N ASN A 51 5.38 0.31 16.06
CA ASN A 51 5.91 0.88 14.82
C ASN A 51 5.64 0.03 13.58
N ASN A 52 4.94 -1.10 13.72
CA ASN A 52 4.71 -2.03 12.62
C ASN A 52 3.24 -2.36 12.48
N ARG A 53 2.80 -2.48 11.23
CA ARG A 53 1.45 -2.91 10.91
C ARG A 53 1.44 -3.78 9.64
N LEU A 54 0.38 -4.54 9.51
CA LEU A 54 0.02 -5.23 8.28
C LEU A 54 -1.10 -4.45 7.60
N GLU A 55 -0.97 -4.19 6.30
CA GLU A 55 -2.03 -3.66 5.44
C GLU A 55 -2.46 -4.75 4.47
N LEU A 56 -3.76 -4.89 4.29
CA LEU A 56 -4.37 -5.79 3.32
C LEU A 56 -5.28 -4.97 2.41
N ASP A 57 -5.02 -4.99 1.12
CA ASP A 57 -5.77 -4.27 0.12
C ASP A 57 -6.43 -5.25 -0.84
N LEU A 58 -7.75 -5.15 -0.97
CA LEU A 58 -8.55 -5.95 -1.89
C LEU A 58 -9.13 -5.04 -2.97
N GLY A 59 -8.64 -5.19 -4.18
CA GLY A 59 -9.15 -4.56 -5.38
C GLY A 59 -10.01 -5.53 -6.20
N TRP A 60 -11.05 -5.00 -6.83
CA TRP A 60 -11.82 -5.74 -7.83
C TRP A 60 -12.19 -4.80 -8.98
N ARG A 61 -12.21 -5.38 -10.16
CA ARG A 61 -12.63 -4.71 -11.38
C ARG A 61 -13.59 -5.61 -12.12
N SER A 62 -14.72 -5.05 -12.54
CA SER A 62 -15.67 -5.74 -13.38
C SER A 62 -16.13 -4.79 -14.48
N ASN A 63 -15.87 -5.17 -15.71
CA ASN A 63 -16.30 -4.48 -16.92
C ASN A 63 -17.02 -5.47 -17.84
N ASN A 64 -17.66 -4.98 -18.91
CA ASN A 64 -18.37 -5.82 -19.87
C ASN A 64 -17.53 -6.96 -20.48
N HIS A 65 -16.21 -6.92 -20.35
CA HIS A 65 -15.29 -7.85 -21.00
C HIS A 65 -14.21 -8.42 -20.08
N VAL A 66 -13.98 -7.80 -18.91
CA VAL A 66 -12.91 -8.18 -17.97
C VAL A 66 -13.44 -8.18 -16.54
N ASP A 67 -13.27 -9.30 -15.87
CA ASP A 67 -13.42 -9.43 -14.42
C ASP A 67 -12.05 -9.74 -13.84
N ALA A 68 -11.64 -8.98 -12.83
CA ALA A 68 -10.38 -9.19 -12.15
C ALA A 68 -10.51 -8.89 -10.66
N PHE A 69 -9.74 -9.62 -9.85
CA PHE A 69 -9.54 -9.27 -8.45
C PHE A 69 -8.05 -9.35 -8.10
N LYS A 70 -7.66 -8.57 -7.10
CA LYS A 70 -6.30 -8.49 -6.59
C LYS A 70 -6.34 -8.37 -5.07
N LEU A 71 -5.54 -9.17 -4.38
CA LEU A 71 -5.31 -9.07 -2.94
C LEU A 71 -3.82 -8.85 -2.70
N VAL A 72 -3.48 -7.76 -2.03
CA VAL A 72 -2.10 -7.42 -1.66
C VAL A 72 -1.99 -7.32 -0.14
N GLY A 73 -0.97 -7.94 0.42
CA GLY A 73 -0.60 -7.81 1.82
C GLY A 73 0.75 -7.13 1.95
N THR A 74 0.83 -6.06 2.71
CA THR A 74 2.05 -5.25 2.89
C THR A 74 2.38 -5.13 4.37
N TYR A 75 3.58 -5.55 4.75
CA TYR A 75 4.14 -5.28 6.07
C TYR A 75 4.80 -3.91 6.06
N GLN A 76 4.36 -3.02 6.95
CA GLN A 76 4.77 -1.63 6.98
C GLN A 76 5.49 -1.30 8.28
N TRP A 77 6.57 -0.53 8.16
CA TRP A 77 7.23 0.21 9.23
C TRP A 77 6.75 1.65 9.17
N VAL A 78 6.37 2.18 10.31
CA VAL A 78 5.77 3.51 10.43
C VAL A 78 6.63 4.35 11.36
N TRP A 79 6.89 5.60 10.98
CA TRP A 79 7.66 6.56 11.77
C TRP A 79 6.88 7.87 11.90
N ASN A 80 6.85 8.40 13.11
CA ASN A 80 6.21 9.70 13.35
C ASN A 80 7.14 10.83 12.86
N ILE A 81 6.57 11.80 12.17
CA ILE A 81 7.26 13.04 11.78
C ILE A 81 7.01 14.08 12.86
N GLU A 82 5.73 14.49 13.02
CA GLU A 82 5.29 15.45 14.02
C GLU A 82 3.77 15.39 14.14
N GLY A 83 3.28 15.51 15.38
CA GLY A 83 1.84 15.56 15.63
C GLY A 83 1.13 14.30 15.13
N GLY A 84 0.18 14.47 14.22
CA GLY A 84 -0.57 13.39 13.55
C GLY A 84 0.08 12.89 12.27
N PHE A 85 1.18 13.50 11.81
CA PHE A 85 1.87 13.12 10.59
C PHE A 85 2.85 11.97 10.83
N ASN A 86 2.72 10.95 10.01
CA ASN A 86 3.65 9.83 9.93
C ASN A 86 4.09 9.63 8.49
N TRP A 87 5.26 9.03 8.32
CA TRP A 87 5.62 8.39 7.07
C TRP A 87 5.76 6.88 7.30
N TYR A 88 5.62 6.11 6.26
CA TYR A 88 5.77 4.67 6.33
C TYR A 88 6.43 4.11 5.08
N ALA A 89 7.10 3.00 5.24
CA ALA A 89 7.62 2.19 4.15
C ALA A 89 7.23 0.74 4.39
N GLY A 90 7.05 -0.01 3.32
CA GLY A 90 6.60 -1.39 3.42
C GLY A 90 7.07 -2.24 2.28
N VAL A 91 7.01 -3.55 2.50
CA VAL A 91 7.21 -4.58 1.50
C VAL A 91 6.09 -5.60 1.62
N GLY A 92 5.70 -6.16 0.50
CA GLY A 92 4.58 -7.08 0.48
C GLY A 92 4.54 -7.99 -0.72
N ALA A 93 3.50 -8.78 -0.76
CA ALA A 93 3.19 -9.66 -1.88
C ALA A 93 1.68 -9.70 -2.10
N GLY A 94 1.29 -10.09 -3.28
CA GLY A 94 -0.10 -10.20 -3.65
C GLY A 94 -0.35 -11.31 -4.65
N VAL A 95 -1.62 -11.61 -4.79
CA VAL A 95 -2.14 -12.56 -5.79
C VAL A 95 -3.41 -11.99 -6.40
N GLY A 96 -3.69 -12.39 -7.61
CA GLY A 96 -4.92 -12.03 -8.27
C GLY A 96 -5.27 -12.96 -9.41
N SER A 97 -6.45 -12.76 -9.96
CA SER A 97 -6.89 -13.44 -11.18
C SER A 97 -7.67 -12.48 -12.05
N TRP A 98 -7.65 -12.79 -13.33
CA TRP A 98 -8.42 -12.07 -14.33
C TRP A 98 -9.12 -13.06 -15.27
N SER A 99 -10.25 -12.63 -15.80
CA SER A 99 -10.95 -13.34 -16.85
C SER A 99 -11.43 -12.35 -17.91
N TYR A 100 -11.22 -12.72 -19.16
CA TYR A 100 -11.61 -11.95 -20.33
C TYR A 100 -12.62 -12.73 -21.15
N ASN A 101 -13.71 -12.08 -21.54
CA ASN A 101 -14.74 -12.69 -22.38
C ASN A 101 -15.16 -11.70 -23.48
N HIS A 102 -14.72 -11.95 -24.71
CA HIS A 102 -15.07 -11.15 -25.86
C HIS A 102 -15.38 -12.01 -27.07
N HIS A 103 -16.58 -11.84 -27.65
CA HIS A 103 -17.05 -12.57 -28.85
C HIS A 103 -16.89 -14.09 -28.82
N GLY A 104 -17.08 -14.71 -27.65
CA GLY A 104 -16.97 -16.17 -27.49
C GLY A 104 -15.56 -16.70 -27.25
N VAL A 105 -14.56 -15.83 -27.26
CA VAL A 105 -13.20 -16.16 -26.78
C VAL A 105 -13.16 -15.90 -25.29
N LYS A 106 -12.89 -16.94 -24.52
CA LYS A 106 -12.67 -16.86 -23.06
C LYS A 106 -11.20 -17.11 -22.78
N ASP A 107 -10.58 -16.17 -22.10
CA ASP A 107 -9.24 -16.28 -21.59
C ASP A 107 -9.24 -15.93 -20.12
N SER A 108 -8.38 -16.57 -19.32
CA SER A 108 -8.29 -16.32 -17.88
C SER A 108 -6.91 -16.68 -17.38
N GLY A 109 -6.45 -15.94 -16.39
CA GLY A 109 -5.15 -16.16 -15.79
C GLY A 109 -5.14 -15.81 -14.31
N SER A 110 -4.06 -16.19 -13.67
CA SER A 110 -3.73 -15.79 -12.30
C SER A 110 -2.32 -15.26 -12.26
N PHE A 111 -2.08 -14.31 -11.40
CA PHE A 111 -0.77 -13.70 -11.21
C PHE A 111 -0.40 -13.64 -9.74
N ALA A 112 0.90 -13.61 -9.49
CA ALA A 112 1.48 -13.25 -8.20
C ALA A 112 2.32 -11.99 -8.39
N LEU A 113 2.46 -11.20 -7.33
CA LEU A 113 3.27 -10.00 -7.36
C LEU A 113 4.04 -9.82 -6.05
N VAL A 114 5.11 -9.05 -6.12
CA VAL A 114 5.75 -8.44 -4.95
C VAL A 114 5.60 -6.94 -5.05
N ALA A 115 5.44 -6.28 -3.91
CA ALA A 115 5.23 -4.85 -3.84
C ALA A 115 6.19 -4.20 -2.85
N GLY A 116 6.67 -3.01 -3.20
CA GLY A 116 7.18 -2.03 -2.25
C GLY A 116 6.09 -1.00 -1.99
N GLN A 117 6.17 -0.30 -0.87
CA GLN A 117 5.27 0.81 -0.59
C GLN A 117 6.00 1.89 0.20
N ILE A 118 5.76 3.14 -0.13
CA ILE A 118 6.19 4.30 0.65
C ILE A 118 5.08 5.32 0.66
N GLY A 119 4.81 5.92 1.81
CA GLY A 119 3.74 6.89 1.92
C GLY A 119 3.86 7.79 3.13
N ILE A 120 2.99 8.78 3.13
CA ILE A 120 2.74 9.65 4.26
C ILE A 120 1.29 9.50 4.70
N GLU A 121 1.03 9.69 5.98
CA GLU A 121 -0.32 9.67 6.51
C GLU A 121 -0.52 10.75 7.56
N TYR A 122 -1.76 11.15 7.71
CA TYR A 122 -2.19 12.03 8.77
C TYR A 122 -3.31 11.39 9.58
N ASN A 123 -3.08 11.26 10.87
CA ASN A 123 -4.04 10.73 11.83
C ASN A 123 -4.73 11.89 12.56
N PHE A 124 -6.01 12.11 12.29
CA PHE A 124 -6.77 13.16 12.97
C PHE A 124 -6.90 12.84 14.46
N ARG A 125 -6.67 13.82 15.31
CA ARG A 125 -6.77 13.66 16.77
C ARG A 125 -8.22 13.77 17.26
N GLU A 126 -9.01 14.57 16.58
CA GLU A 126 -10.42 14.87 16.94
C GLU A 126 -11.41 13.90 16.30
N ALA A 127 -10.97 13.10 15.35
CA ALA A 127 -11.79 12.12 14.64
C ALA A 127 -11.00 10.83 14.42
N PRO A 128 -11.66 9.68 14.46
CA PRO A 128 -10.99 8.39 14.20
C PRO A 128 -10.74 8.17 12.70
N ILE A 129 -10.20 9.17 12.02
CA ILE A 129 -9.94 9.17 10.58
C ILE A 129 -8.44 9.23 10.34
N GLN A 130 -7.98 8.48 9.35
CA GLN A 130 -6.64 8.51 8.79
C GLN A 130 -6.75 8.83 7.29
N LEU A 131 -5.95 9.79 6.84
CA LEU A 131 -5.70 10.03 5.42
C LEU A 131 -4.29 9.60 5.08
N SER A 132 -4.07 9.02 3.91
CA SER A 132 -2.75 8.65 3.42
C SER A 132 -2.57 8.98 1.95
N LEU A 133 -1.33 9.20 1.56
CA LEU A 133 -0.87 9.28 0.18
C LEU A 133 0.34 8.36 0.06
N ASP A 134 0.29 7.42 -0.87
CA ASP A 134 1.35 6.46 -1.05
C ASP A 134 1.66 6.16 -2.52
N ILE A 135 2.86 5.61 -2.72
CA ILE A 135 3.32 5.06 -3.99
C ILE A 135 3.66 3.60 -3.73
N ARG A 136 3.08 2.70 -4.54
CA ARG A 136 3.27 1.26 -4.46
C ARG A 136 3.74 0.70 -5.81
N PRO A 137 5.06 0.61 -6.05
CA PRO A 137 5.59 -0.15 -7.17
C PRO A 137 5.29 -1.64 -7.00
N GLU A 138 4.79 -2.27 -8.05
CA GLU A 138 4.43 -3.69 -8.11
C GLU A 138 5.20 -4.40 -9.21
N LEU A 139 5.75 -5.59 -8.92
CA LEU A 139 6.41 -6.48 -9.85
C LEU A 139 5.58 -7.75 -10.00
N TYR A 140 5.06 -7.99 -11.19
CA TYR A 140 4.19 -9.12 -11.50
C TYR A 140 4.99 -10.32 -11.98
N PHE A 141 4.54 -11.52 -11.60
CA PHE A 141 5.08 -12.81 -12.03
C PHE A 141 3.97 -13.64 -12.68
N ASN A 142 4.32 -14.41 -13.71
CA ASN A 142 3.40 -15.23 -14.50
C ASN A 142 2.34 -14.43 -15.23
N ASP A 143 2.75 -13.39 -15.95
CA ASP A 143 1.78 -12.44 -16.44
C ASP A 143 1.87 -12.15 -17.93
N ASP A 144 0.80 -12.48 -18.64
CA ASP A 144 0.43 -11.88 -19.91
C ASP A 144 -0.43 -10.59 -19.71
N TYR A 145 -0.62 -10.16 -18.44
CA TYR A 145 -1.57 -9.10 -18.09
C TYR A 145 -0.98 -7.69 -18.18
N LYS A 146 0.31 -7.51 -17.91
CA LYS A 146 0.92 -6.17 -17.91
C LYS A 146 2.44 -6.19 -18.11
N ASP A 147 2.88 -5.59 -19.21
CA ASP A 147 4.31 -5.38 -19.52
C ASP A 147 4.93 -4.15 -18.82
N ASP A 148 4.15 -3.34 -18.09
CA ASP A 148 4.61 -2.09 -17.51
C ASP A 148 4.65 -2.13 -15.99
N ILE A 149 5.85 -2.00 -15.44
CA ILE A 149 6.09 -1.69 -14.03
C ILE A 149 5.78 -0.21 -13.83
N GLY A 150 4.56 0.11 -13.43
CA GLY A 150 4.17 1.48 -13.07
C GLY A 150 4.03 1.62 -11.55
N PRO A 151 4.51 2.72 -10.95
CA PRO A 151 4.18 3.01 -9.56
C PRO A 151 2.69 3.33 -9.46
N ASP A 152 1.96 2.60 -8.63
CA ASP A 152 0.58 2.94 -8.28
C ASP A 152 0.60 4.05 -7.21
N ILE A 153 0.05 5.21 -7.55
CA ILE A 153 -0.10 6.34 -6.63
C ILE A 153 -1.53 6.38 -6.15
N ALA A 154 -1.73 6.34 -4.84
CA ALA A 154 -3.06 6.28 -4.28
C ALA A 154 -3.26 7.17 -3.04
N LEU A 155 -4.50 7.60 -2.89
CA LEU A 155 -5.03 8.25 -1.69
C LEU A 155 -5.79 7.23 -0.85
N GLY A 156 -5.49 7.19 0.44
CA GLY A 156 -6.19 6.36 1.41
C GLY A 156 -7.05 7.18 2.36
N ILE A 157 -8.25 6.69 2.63
CA ILE A 157 -9.11 7.18 3.72
C ILE A 157 -9.56 5.99 4.55
N ARG A 158 -9.27 6.01 5.86
CA ARG A 158 -9.57 4.89 6.76
C ARG A 158 -10.17 5.38 8.06
N TYR A 159 -11.10 4.60 8.60
CA TYR A 159 -11.63 4.72 9.94
C TYR A 159 -10.81 3.87 10.90
N ARG A 160 -10.35 4.43 12.01
CA ARG A 160 -9.51 3.79 13.03
C ARG A 160 -10.35 3.34 14.24
N PHE A 161 -10.12 2.10 14.72
CA PHE A 161 -10.84 1.52 15.87
C PHE A 161 -10.03 0.46 16.62
#